data_5ea87afa5610ab230b3954d910b3aa48
#
_entry.id   5ea87afa5610ab230b3954d910b3aa48
#
_cell.length_a   1.000
_cell.length_b   1.000
_cell.length_c   1.000
_cell.angle_alpha   90.00
_cell.angle_beta   90.00
_cell.angle_gamma   90.00
#
_symmetry.space_group_name_H-M   'P 1'
#
loop_
_entity.id
_entity.type
_entity.pdbx_description
1 polymer ?
#
loop_
_entity_poly.entity_id
_entity_poly.type
_entity_poly.pdbx_seq_one_letter_code
_entity_poly.pdbx_strand_id
1 'polypeptide(L)'
;MYKRQIDTFVTHKLWGFPIFFFLMWLMFWCTFSLGAYPQEWIDTLVGWIGSGVDALLPAGPLRDLLVDGIIGGVGAVIVFLPNIMILYLFISFMEDSGYLARAAFIMDRVMHRIGLHGKSFIPLIMGFGCNVPAIMACRTIESRSSRLITILITPFMSCSARIPIYLLLAGTFFAADASMVMIGLYVLGVVLAVVTARLMRRFMFPVDETPFVMELPPYRLPTWKTTLTHMWDKCAQYLRKMGGMILIASMVVWFLSYYPRSEEGGTAVHYENSYLGRLGQSLSLIHISEPTRLR
;
A
#
# COMPACT_ATOMS: atom_id res chain seq x y z
N MET A 1 -17.21 15.11 32.48
CA MET A 1 -17.79 16.18 31.64
C MET A 1 -17.00 16.41 30.35
N TYR A 2 -15.69 16.51 30.36
CA TYR A 2 -14.87 16.76 29.16
C TYR A 2 -15.02 15.71 28.04
N LYS A 3 -15.19 14.43 28.37
CA LYS A 3 -15.34 13.35 27.37
C LYS A 3 -16.56 13.50 26.46
N ARG A 4 -17.69 13.96 27.02
CA ARG A 4 -18.91 14.21 26.24
C ARG A 4 -18.79 15.42 25.30
N GLN A 5 -18.02 16.43 25.70
CA GLN A 5 -17.82 17.61 24.85
C GLN A 5 -16.93 17.31 23.66
N ILE A 6 -15.87 16.52 23.85
CA ILE A 6 -14.98 16.06 22.76
C ILE A 6 -15.76 15.17 21.80
N ASP A 7 -16.55 14.22 22.30
CA ASP A 7 -17.41 13.37 21.46
C ASP A 7 -18.40 14.17 20.63
N THR A 8 -19.04 15.20 21.23
CA THR A 8 -19.99 16.06 20.51
C THR A 8 -19.34 16.78 19.33
N PHE A 9 -18.07 17.15 19.45
CA PHE A 9 -17.32 17.83 18.38
C PHE A 9 -16.81 16.81 17.34
N VAL A 10 -16.19 15.73 17.79
CA VAL A 10 -15.53 14.73 16.93
C VAL A 10 -16.56 13.88 16.18
N THR A 11 -17.70 13.54 16.82
CA THR A 11 -18.75 12.74 16.17
C THR A 11 -19.84 13.60 15.53
N HIS A 12 -19.66 14.94 15.48
CA HIS A 12 -20.62 15.83 14.87
C HIS A 12 -20.75 15.55 13.37
N LYS A 13 -21.99 15.51 12.89
CA LYS A 13 -22.35 15.14 11.51
C LYS A 13 -21.67 16.00 10.43
N LEU A 14 -21.37 17.27 10.73
CA LEU A 14 -20.71 18.21 9.82
C LEU A 14 -19.20 18.34 10.10
N TRP A 15 -18.80 18.46 11.38
CA TRP A 15 -17.42 18.69 11.77
C TRP A 15 -16.56 17.42 11.85
N GLY A 16 -17.18 16.27 12.02
CA GLY A 16 -16.47 14.99 12.08
C GLY A 16 -15.73 14.64 10.78
N PHE A 17 -16.30 14.95 9.61
CA PHE A 17 -15.65 14.72 8.32
C PHE A 17 -14.40 15.57 8.10
N PRO A 18 -14.45 16.92 8.25
CA PRO A 18 -13.26 17.77 8.12
C PRO A 18 -12.13 17.38 9.08
N ILE A 19 -12.47 17.09 10.34
CA ILE A 19 -11.49 16.67 11.35
C ILE A 19 -10.84 15.34 10.92
N PHE A 20 -11.63 14.39 10.46
CA PHE A 20 -11.13 13.12 9.97
C PHE A 20 -10.16 13.30 8.79
N PHE A 21 -10.55 14.04 7.76
CA PHE A 21 -9.70 14.31 6.61
C PHE A 21 -8.43 15.06 6.97
N PHE A 22 -8.52 16.02 7.90
CA PHE A 22 -7.35 16.75 8.40
C PHE A 22 -6.36 15.83 9.12
N LEU A 23 -6.83 14.95 10.00
CA LEU A 23 -5.98 14.01 10.71
C LEU A 23 -5.36 12.98 9.76
N MET A 24 -6.11 12.51 8.77
CA MET A 24 -5.58 11.63 7.73
C MET A 24 -4.53 12.33 6.87
N TRP A 25 -4.80 13.55 6.45
CA TRP A 25 -3.83 14.36 5.71
C TRP A 25 -2.55 14.59 6.53
N LEU A 26 -2.70 14.96 7.81
CA LEU A 26 -1.57 15.15 8.71
C LEU A 26 -0.74 13.86 8.88
N MET A 27 -1.41 12.72 9.05
CA MET A 27 -0.76 11.42 9.15
C MET A 27 0.06 11.11 7.89
N PHE A 28 -0.52 11.28 6.71
CA PHE A 28 0.20 11.03 5.46
C PHE A 28 1.34 12.04 5.24
N TRP A 29 1.07 13.32 5.49
CA TRP A 29 2.09 14.35 5.36
C TRP A 29 3.29 14.08 6.28
N CYS A 30 3.05 13.75 7.55
CA CYS A 30 4.12 13.38 8.48
C CYS A 30 4.85 12.11 8.02
N THR A 31 4.12 11.08 7.58
CA THR A 31 4.72 9.83 7.12
C THR A 31 5.70 10.05 5.97
N PHE A 32 5.30 10.82 4.96
CA PHE A 32 6.15 11.06 3.79
C PHE A 32 7.24 12.09 4.03
N SER A 33 6.97 13.16 4.81
CA SER A 33 7.95 14.19 5.10
C SER A 33 9.02 13.73 6.09
N LEU A 34 8.62 13.11 7.20
CA LEU A 34 9.56 12.64 8.21
C LEU A 34 10.25 11.34 7.78
N GLY A 35 9.57 10.50 7.01
CA GLY A 35 10.10 9.24 6.54
C GLY A 35 11.15 9.38 5.44
N ALA A 36 11.13 10.48 4.68
CA ALA A 36 12.07 10.73 3.60
C ALA A 36 13.54 10.77 4.09
N TYR A 37 13.80 11.42 5.22
CA TYR A 37 15.17 11.54 5.76
C TYR A 37 15.81 10.18 6.11
N PRO A 38 15.20 9.33 6.94
CA PRO A 38 15.77 8.01 7.22
C PRO A 38 15.79 7.11 5.99
N GLN A 39 14.84 7.29 5.06
CA GLN A 39 14.79 6.56 3.81
C GLN A 39 16.04 6.84 2.96
N GLU A 40 16.43 8.11 2.75
CA GLU A 40 17.63 8.50 2.01
C GLU A 40 18.91 7.96 2.64
N TRP A 41 19.01 7.96 3.97
CA TRP A 41 20.16 7.40 4.67
C TRP A 41 20.30 5.91 4.45
N ILE A 42 19.19 5.19 4.55
CA ILE A 42 19.19 3.74 4.33
C ILE A 42 19.47 3.41 2.86
N ASP A 43 18.90 4.17 1.93
CA ASP A 43 19.14 3.99 0.49
C ASP A 43 20.63 4.20 0.15
N THR A 44 21.24 5.25 0.68
CA THR A 44 22.69 5.50 0.56
C THR A 44 23.51 4.35 1.13
N LEU A 45 23.13 3.83 2.30
CA LEU A 45 23.83 2.72 2.96
C LEU A 45 23.70 1.41 2.15
N VAL A 46 22.51 1.12 1.63
CA VAL A 46 22.29 -0.04 0.75
C VAL A 46 23.08 0.10 -0.54
N GLY A 47 23.14 1.32 -1.11
CA GLY A 47 23.98 1.63 -2.28
C GLY A 47 25.47 1.42 -2.02
N TRP A 48 25.97 1.80 -0.86
CA TRP A 48 27.37 1.56 -0.46
C TRP A 48 27.67 0.06 -0.30
N ILE A 49 26.76 -0.70 0.31
CA ILE A 49 26.91 -2.15 0.42
C ILE A 49 26.92 -2.78 -0.98
N GLY A 50 26.00 -2.36 -1.86
CA GLY A 50 25.94 -2.83 -3.24
C GLY A 50 27.25 -2.56 -4.00
N SER A 51 27.75 -1.32 -3.96
CA SER A 51 29.01 -0.94 -4.61
C SER A 51 30.24 -1.65 -4.01
N GLY A 52 30.23 -1.90 -2.69
CA GLY A 52 31.28 -2.68 -2.03
C GLY A 52 31.33 -4.14 -2.50
N VAL A 53 30.17 -4.78 -2.63
CA VAL A 53 30.08 -6.15 -3.16
C VAL A 53 30.46 -6.18 -4.64
N ASP A 54 30.07 -5.15 -5.38
CA ASP A 54 30.39 -4.97 -6.80
C ASP A 54 31.91 -4.88 -7.05
N ALA A 55 32.63 -4.22 -6.17
CA ALA A 55 34.08 -4.06 -6.24
C ALA A 55 34.87 -5.33 -5.80
N LEU A 56 34.28 -6.14 -4.92
CA LEU A 56 34.92 -7.34 -4.36
C LEU A 56 34.79 -8.58 -5.24
N LEU A 57 33.71 -8.69 -6.02
CA LEU A 57 33.46 -9.88 -6.84
C LEU A 57 33.84 -9.64 -8.32
N PRO A 58 34.43 -10.62 -8.99
CA PRO A 58 34.67 -10.56 -10.43
C PRO A 58 33.33 -10.54 -11.17
N ALA A 59 33.30 -9.85 -12.33
CA ALA A 59 32.12 -9.78 -13.17
C ALA A 59 31.62 -11.18 -13.55
N GLY A 60 30.37 -11.50 -13.14
CA GLY A 60 29.78 -12.81 -13.39
C GLY A 60 28.34 -12.89 -12.86
N PRO A 61 27.62 -13.97 -13.24
CA PRO A 61 26.21 -14.13 -12.86
C PRO A 61 25.97 -14.16 -11.35
N LEU A 62 26.97 -14.60 -10.57
CA LEU A 62 26.89 -14.64 -9.11
C LEU A 62 26.89 -13.23 -8.50
N ARG A 63 27.71 -12.33 -9.07
CA ARG A 63 27.76 -10.91 -8.67
C ARG A 63 26.41 -10.24 -8.95
N ASP A 64 25.91 -10.39 -10.17
CA ASP A 64 24.65 -9.79 -10.60
C ASP A 64 23.46 -10.32 -9.76
N LEU A 65 23.47 -11.61 -9.39
CA LEU A 65 22.49 -12.20 -8.47
C LEU A 65 22.56 -11.54 -7.08
N LEU A 66 23.76 -11.34 -6.55
CA LEU A 66 23.94 -10.80 -5.20
C LEU A 66 23.57 -9.30 -5.17
N VAL A 67 24.03 -8.54 -6.15
CA VAL A 67 23.83 -7.07 -6.19
C VAL A 67 22.40 -6.75 -6.59
N ASP A 68 21.92 -7.23 -7.74
CA ASP A 68 20.62 -6.85 -8.29
C ASP A 68 19.49 -7.70 -7.71
N GLY A 69 19.72 -9.00 -7.50
CA GLY A 69 18.70 -9.91 -6.98
C GLY A 69 18.48 -9.78 -5.47
N ILE A 70 19.54 -9.94 -4.68
CA ILE A 70 19.42 -9.99 -3.21
C ILE A 70 19.50 -8.56 -2.60
N ILE A 71 20.59 -7.83 -2.86
CA ILE A 71 20.79 -6.50 -2.26
C ILE A 71 19.74 -5.54 -2.80
N GLY A 72 19.46 -5.53 -4.10
CA GLY A 72 18.42 -4.72 -4.70
C GLY A 72 17.02 -5.06 -4.17
N GLY A 73 16.67 -6.35 -4.12
CA GLY A 73 15.36 -6.79 -3.64
C GLY A 73 15.13 -6.56 -2.14
N VAL A 74 16.07 -6.98 -1.30
CA VAL A 74 15.98 -6.79 0.15
C VAL A 74 16.17 -5.32 0.51
N GLY A 75 17.09 -4.64 -0.17
CA GLY A 75 17.35 -3.20 0.01
C GLY A 75 16.10 -2.36 -0.22
N ALA A 76 15.37 -2.63 -1.30
CA ALA A 76 14.12 -1.93 -1.58
C ALA A 76 13.10 -2.05 -0.42
N VAL A 77 13.01 -3.21 0.23
CA VAL A 77 12.12 -3.40 1.40
C VAL A 77 12.59 -2.60 2.60
N ILE A 78 13.91 -2.63 2.86
CA ILE A 78 14.51 -1.96 4.03
C ILE A 78 14.45 -0.44 3.87
N VAL A 79 14.62 0.07 2.66
CA VAL A 79 14.51 1.51 2.33
C VAL A 79 13.11 2.04 2.64
N PHE A 80 12.05 1.27 2.42
CA PHE A 80 10.67 1.69 2.75
C PHE A 80 10.28 1.47 4.22
N LEU A 81 11.10 0.75 5.00
CA LEU A 81 10.80 0.43 6.40
C LEU A 81 10.52 1.65 7.28
N PRO A 82 11.29 2.74 7.24
CA PRO A 82 11.03 3.92 8.06
C PRO A 82 9.65 4.54 7.79
N ASN A 83 9.23 4.63 6.54
CA ASN A 83 7.91 5.14 6.18
C ASN A 83 6.81 4.27 6.77
N ILE A 84 6.97 2.95 6.70
CA ILE A 84 6.04 1.99 7.27
C ILE A 84 6.00 2.11 8.81
N MET A 85 7.15 2.29 9.47
CA MET A 85 7.21 2.48 10.92
C MET A 85 6.47 3.74 11.37
N ILE A 86 6.69 4.87 10.70
CA ILE A 86 6.02 6.13 11.00
C ILE A 86 4.51 5.99 10.76
N LEU A 87 4.11 5.35 9.66
CA LEU A 87 2.71 5.07 9.37
C LEU A 87 2.06 4.24 10.50
N TYR A 88 2.71 3.17 10.94
CA TYR A 88 2.22 2.35 12.05
C TYR A 88 2.19 3.09 13.37
N LEU A 89 3.13 3.99 13.61
CA LEU A 89 3.14 4.85 14.80
C LEU A 89 1.86 5.70 14.88
N PHE A 90 1.54 6.40 13.80
CA PHE A 90 0.32 7.22 13.73
C PHE A 90 -0.96 6.38 13.81
N ILE A 91 -1.01 5.25 13.12
CA ILE A 91 -2.16 4.34 13.18
C ILE A 91 -2.34 3.83 14.62
N SER A 92 -1.28 3.37 15.29
CA SER A 92 -1.35 2.91 16.66
C SER A 92 -1.76 4.03 17.63
N PHE A 93 -1.27 5.24 17.41
CA PHE A 93 -1.69 6.40 18.18
C PHE A 93 -3.18 6.70 18.01
N MET A 94 -3.71 6.67 16.80
CA MET A 94 -5.13 6.89 16.52
C MET A 94 -6.01 5.74 17.05
N GLU A 95 -5.49 4.50 17.04
CA GLU A 95 -6.16 3.33 17.57
C GLU A 95 -6.22 3.40 19.10
N ASP A 96 -5.10 3.63 19.76
CA ASP A 96 -4.97 3.68 21.23
C ASP A 96 -5.76 4.87 21.82
N SER A 97 -5.84 6.00 21.10
CA SER A 97 -6.67 7.14 21.52
C SER A 97 -8.19 6.86 21.43
N GLY A 98 -8.59 5.82 20.69
CA GLY A 98 -9.98 5.48 20.41
C GLY A 98 -10.62 6.35 19.31
N TYR A 99 -9.83 7.14 18.60
CA TYR A 99 -10.34 7.98 17.51
C TYR A 99 -10.86 7.16 16.32
N LEU A 100 -10.16 6.08 15.96
CA LEU A 100 -10.56 5.21 14.83
C LEU A 100 -11.95 4.61 15.01
N ALA A 101 -12.33 4.24 16.22
CA ALA A 101 -13.67 3.72 16.50
C ALA A 101 -14.76 4.77 16.22
N ARG A 102 -14.49 6.05 16.55
CA ARG A 102 -15.41 7.16 16.30
C ARG A 102 -15.49 7.50 14.81
N ALA A 103 -14.38 7.48 14.11
CA ALA A 103 -14.36 7.63 12.66
C ALA A 103 -15.19 6.53 11.97
N ALA A 104 -15.06 5.28 12.41
CA ALA A 104 -15.87 4.17 11.92
C ALA A 104 -17.37 4.38 12.19
N PHE A 105 -17.72 4.92 13.35
CA PHE A 105 -19.11 5.23 13.70
C PHE A 105 -19.72 6.30 12.78
N ILE A 106 -18.98 7.38 12.47
CA ILE A 106 -19.45 8.41 11.56
C ILE A 106 -19.71 7.85 10.17
N MET A 107 -18.81 6.98 9.70
CA MET A 107 -18.84 6.39 8.36
C MET A 107 -19.76 5.17 8.24
N ASP A 108 -20.28 4.67 9.34
CA ASP A 108 -21.13 3.47 9.37
C ASP A 108 -22.32 3.58 8.41
N ARG A 109 -23.00 4.73 8.40
CA ARG A 109 -24.14 4.96 7.48
C ARG A 109 -23.75 4.84 6.00
N VAL A 110 -22.56 5.30 5.63
CA VAL A 110 -22.06 5.23 4.25
C VAL A 110 -21.69 3.78 3.93
N MET A 111 -21.03 3.09 4.85
CA MET A 111 -20.62 1.70 4.68
C MET A 111 -21.85 0.77 4.56
N HIS A 112 -22.88 0.98 5.35
CA HIS A 112 -24.12 0.20 5.23
C HIS A 112 -24.81 0.37 3.85
N ARG A 113 -24.77 1.56 3.24
CA ARG A 113 -25.29 1.74 1.87
C ARG A 113 -24.54 0.93 0.82
N ILE A 114 -23.27 0.62 1.07
CA ILE A 114 -22.44 -0.22 0.19
C ILE A 114 -22.62 -1.71 0.51
N GLY A 115 -23.26 -2.02 1.65
CA GLY A 115 -23.45 -3.40 2.14
C GLY A 115 -22.28 -3.88 3.01
N LEU A 116 -21.47 -2.98 3.54
CA LEU A 116 -20.34 -3.26 4.43
C LEU A 116 -20.64 -2.81 5.86
N HIS A 117 -19.91 -3.39 6.79
CA HIS A 117 -19.93 -3.00 8.19
C HIS A 117 -19.10 -1.71 8.42
N GLY A 118 -19.50 -0.84 9.34
CA GLY A 118 -18.78 0.41 9.63
C GLY A 118 -17.31 0.24 9.95
N LYS A 119 -16.92 -0.84 10.64
CA LYS A 119 -15.50 -1.18 10.90
C LYS A 119 -14.69 -1.44 9.62
N SER A 120 -15.33 -1.74 8.48
CA SER A 120 -14.64 -1.93 7.20
C SER A 120 -14.04 -0.63 6.64
N PHE A 121 -14.53 0.51 7.11
CA PHE A 121 -14.02 1.82 6.71
C PHE A 121 -12.55 2.02 7.10
N ILE A 122 -12.16 1.55 8.30
CA ILE A 122 -10.79 1.71 8.81
C ILE A 122 -9.75 1.07 7.87
N PRO A 123 -9.86 -0.24 7.52
CA PRO A 123 -8.98 -0.86 6.55
C PRO A 123 -8.98 -0.17 5.17
N LEU A 124 -10.13 0.26 4.67
CA LEU A 124 -10.22 0.90 3.37
C LEU A 124 -9.45 2.21 3.31
N ILE A 125 -9.56 3.04 4.35
CA ILE A 125 -8.80 4.29 4.43
C ILE A 125 -7.29 4.02 4.59
N MET A 126 -6.93 3.06 5.44
CA MET A 126 -5.52 2.65 5.59
C MET A 126 -4.94 2.16 4.26
N GLY A 127 -5.77 1.57 3.38
CA GLY A 127 -5.41 1.10 2.05
C GLY A 127 -4.85 2.20 1.14
N PHE A 128 -5.24 3.45 1.30
CA PHE A 128 -4.63 4.57 0.56
C PHE A 128 -3.17 4.83 0.97
N GLY A 129 -2.81 4.53 2.21
CA GLY A 129 -1.42 4.59 2.64
C GLY A 129 -0.65 3.34 2.26
N CYS A 130 -1.08 2.20 2.79
CA CYS A 130 -0.46 0.90 2.54
C CYS A 130 -1.49 -0.24 2.67
N ASN A 131 -1.61 -1.06 1.63
CA ASN A 131 -2.57 -2.17 1.61
C ASN A 131 -2.22 -3.28 2.60
N VAL A 132 -0.95 -3.45 2.97
CA VAL A 132 -0.53 -4.53 3.88
C VAL A 132 -1.11 -4.34 5.29
N PRO A 133 -0.87 -3.20 5.99
CA PRO A 133 -1.52 -2.96 7.28
C PRO A 133 -3.04 -2.91 7.17
N ALA A 134 -3.59 -2.41 6.06
CA ALA A 134 -5.02 -2.40 5.82
C ALA A 134 -5.63 -3.80 5.85
N ILE A 135 -5.05 -4.75 5.14
CA ILE A 135 -5.49 -6.15 5.14
C ILE A 135 -5.31 -6.79 6.53
N MET A 136 -4.21 -6.46 7.22
CA MET A 136 -4.00 -6.94 8.60
C MET A 136 -5.06 -6.40 9.58
N ALA A 137 -5.48 -5.16 9.40
CA ALA A 137 -6.52 -4.53 10.21
C ALA A 137 -7.92 -5.14 9.96
N CYS A 138 -8.17 -5.78 8.82
CA CYS A 138 -9.45 -6.47 8.56
C CYS A 138 -9.77 -7.56 9.60
N ARG A 139 -8.79 -8.03 10.36
CA ARG A 139 -9.01 -9.02 11.44
C ARG A 139 -9.91 -8.49 12.57
N THR A 140 -10.03 -7.18 12.72
CA THR A 140 -10.88 -6.54 13.72
C THR A 140 -12.37 -6.57 13.34
N ILE A 141 -12.69 -6.96 12.10
CA ILE A 141 -14.06 -7.08 11.60
C ILE A 141 -14.64 -8.42 12.04
N GLU A 142 -15.70 -8.39 12.84
CA GLU A 142 -16.33 -9.56 13.44
C GLU A 142 -17.07 -10.42 12.40
N SER A 143 -17.85 -9.78 11.53
CA SER A 143 -18.57 -10.46 10.45
C SER A 143 -17.59 -11.06 9.44
N ARG A 144 -17.65 -12.39 9.26
CA ARG A 144 -16.81 -13.13 8.31
C ARG A 144 -17.03 -12.64 6.86
N SER A 145 -18.29 -12.41 6.49
CA SER A 145 -18.68 -11.94 5.17
C SER A 145 -18.10 -10.55 4.88
N SER A 146 -18.33 -9.59 5.79
CA SER A 146 -17.79 -8.22 5.64
C SER A 146 -16.27 -8.20 5.66
N ARG A 147 -15.64 -9.04 6.47
CA ARG A 147 -14.17 -9.18 6.52
C ARG A 147 -13.59 -9.65 5.19
N LEU A 148 -14.17 -10.71 4.60
CA LEU A 148 -13.71 -11.26 3.32
C LEU A 148 -13.90 -10.26 2.20
N ILE A 149 -15.06 -9.60 2.11
CA ILE A 149 -15.31 -8.56 1.11
C ILE A 149 -14.30 -7.43 1.28
N THR A 150 -14.07 -6.94 2.51
CA THR A 150 -13.12 -5.85 2.77
C THR A 150 -11.70 -6.22 2.34
N ILE A 151 -11.24 -7.44 2.64
CA ILE A 151 -9.91 -7.92 2.20
C ILE A 151 -9.81 -7.91 0.67
N LEU A 152 -10.85 -8.35 -0.03
CA LEU A 152 -10.84 -8.45 -1.50
C LEU A 152 -10.92 -7.08 -2.20
N ILE A 153 -11.59 -6.10 -1.59
CA ILE A 153 -11.70 -4.75 -2.18
C ILE A 153 -10.56 -3.82 -1.78
N THR A 154 -9.86 -4.09 -0.67
CA THR A 154 -8.72 -3.25 -0.22
C THR A 154 -7.65 -3.04 -1.29
N PRO A 155 -7.27 -4.03 -2.12
CA PRO A 155 -6.30 -3.82 -3.20
C PRO A 155 -6.73 -2.83 -4.29
N PHE A 156 -8.02 -2.50 -4.42
CA PHE A 156 -8.48 -1.46 -5.34
C PHE A 156 -8.15 -0.05 -4.83
N MET A 157 -7.92 0.11 -3.52
CA MET A 157 -7.43 1.37 -2.97
C MET A 157 -5.99 1.60 -3.43
N SER A 158 -5.77 2.70 -4.14
CA SER A 158 -4.46 3.04 -4.68
C SER A 158 -3.54 3.50 -3.56
N CYS A 159 -2.59 2.66 -3.18
CA CYS A 159 -1.59 3.01 -2.16
C CYS A 159 -0.42 3.80 -2.77
N SER A 160 0.37 4.42 -1.91
CA SER A 160 1.53 5.23 -2.30
C SER A 160 2.57 4.47 -3.15
N ALA A 161 2.71 3.16 -2.95
CA ALA A 161 3.63 2.33 -3.74
C ALA A 161 3.23 2.20 -5.22
N ARG A 162 1.98 2.52 -5.59
CA ARG A 162 1.50 2.52 -6.98
C ARG A 162 1.71 3.83 -7.69
N ILE A 163 1.98 4.92 -6.96
CA ILE A 163 2.16 6.26 -7.55
C ILE A 163 3.25 6.27 -8.62
N PRO A 164 4.45 5.69 -8.43
CA PRO A 164 5.49 5.68 -9.45
C PRO A 164 5.04 4.98 -10.74
N ILE A 165 4.30 3.87 -10.63
CA ILE A 165 3.77 3.14 -11.80
C ILE A 165 2.72 3.97 -12.54
N TYR A 166 1.81 4.61 -11.80
CA TYR A 166 0.79 5.49 -12.40
C TYR A 166 1.42 6.70 -13.07
N LEU A 167 2.46 7.29 -12.44
CA LEU A 167 3.18 8.43 -12.99
C LEU A 167 3.91 8.05 -14.28
N LEU A 168 4.53 6.88 -14.31
CA LEU A 168 5.20 6.35 -15.50
C LEU A 168 4.19 6.12 -16.63
N LEU A 169 3.07 5.45 -16.36
CA LEU A 169 2.04 5.19 -17.36
C LEU A 169 1.37 6.49 -17.83
N ALA A 170 0.98 7.37 -16.92
CA ALA A 170 0.37 8.63 -17.26
C ALA A 170 1.33 9.55 -18.03
N GLY A 171 2.62 9.58 -17.65
CA GLY A 171 3.64 10.38 -18.32
C GLY A 171 4.00 9.87 -19.72
N THR A 172 3.97 8.55 -19.94
CA THR A 172 4.27 7.97 -21.25
C THR A 172 3.11 8.08 -22.26
N PHE A 173 1.87 7.85 -21.79
CA PHE A 173 0.70 7.82 -22.69
C PHE A 173 -0.08 9.15 -22.72
N PHE A 174 -0.05 9.94 -21.65
CA PHE A 174 -0.85 11.16 -21.48
C PHE A 174 -0.03 12.31 -20.91
N ALA A 175 1.12 12.61 -21.52
CA ALA A 175 2.05 13.62 -21.01
C ALA A 175 1.42 15.00 -20.72
N ALA A 176 0.42 15.43 -21.52
CA ALA A 176 -0.28 16.70 -21.35
C ALA A 176 -1.27 16.69 -20.18
N ASP A 177 -1.94 15.55 -19.92
CA ASP A 177 -3.03 15.42 -18.95
C ASP A 177 -2.73 14.41 -17.83
N ALA A 178 -1.44 14.16 -17.54
CA ALA A 178 -0.99 13.14 -16.58
C ALA A 178 -1.66 13.29 -15.19
N SER A 179 -1.88 14.50 -14.71
CA SER A 179 -2.55 14.77 -13.43
C SER A 179 -4.03 14.38 -13.44
N MET A 180 -4.75 14.65 -14.53
CA MET A 180 -6.15 14.25 -14.69
C MET A 180 -6.30 12.73 -14.73
N VAL A 181 -5.41 12.05 -15.46
CA VAL A 181 -5.35 10.58 -15.54
C VAL A 181 -5.07 9.97 -14.17
N MET A 182 -4.15 10.55 -13.40
CA MET A 182 -3.87 10.12 -12.03
C MET A 182 -5.11 10.19 -11.15
N ILE A 183 -5.80 11.33 -11.13
CA ILE A 183 -7.05 11.50 -10.36
C ILE A 183 -8.10 10.48 -10.85
N GLY A 184 -8.23 10.32 -12.16
CA GLY A 184 -9.15 9.35 -12.77
C GLY A 184 -8.89 7.91 -12.30
N LEU A 185 -7.64 7.48 -12.21
CA LEU A 185 -7.25 6.16 -11.72
C LEU A 185 -7.60 5.96 -10.23
N TYR A 186 -7.41 7.00 -9.40
CA TYR A 186 -7.84 6.94 -7.99
C TYR A 186 -9.36 6.81 -7.85
N VAL A 187 -10.10 7.63 -8.57
CA VAL A 187 -11.57 7.58 -8.59
C VAL A 187 -12.06 6.23 -9.12
N LEU A 188 -11.46 5.74 -10.20
CA LEU A 188 -11.78 4.43 -10.78
C LEU A 188 -11.57 3.31 -9.76
N GLY A 189 -10.46 3.32 -9.02
CA GLY A 189 -10.17 2.37 -7.95
C GLY A 189 -11.28 2.34 -6.89
N VAL A 190 -11.70 3.51 -6.40
CA VAL A 190 -12.80 3.63 -5.42
C VAL A 190 -14.11 3.13 -6.01
N VAL A 191 -14.45 3.50 -7.24
CA VAL A 191 -15.68 3.05 -7.91
C VAL A 191 -15.69 1.53 -8.07
N LEU A 192 -14.59 0.94 -8.52
CA LEU A 192 -14.45 -0.51 -8.65
C LEU A 192 -14.58 -1.22 -7.30
N ALA A 193 -13.99 -0.67 -6.24
CA ALA A 193 -14.15 -1.22 -4.90
C ALA A 193 -15.61 -1.24 -4.45
N VAL A 194 -16.34 -0.13 -4.65
CA VAL A 194 -17.76 -0.03 -4.29
C VAL A 194 -18.62 -0.98 -5.13
N VAL A 195 -18.39 -1.06 -6.43
CA VAL A 195 -19.12 -1.96 -7.35
C VAL A 195 -18.87 -3.41 -6.96
N THR A 196 -17.60 -3.79 -6.76
CA THR A 196 -17.22 -5.15 -6.36
C THR A 196 -17.81 -5.52 -5.01
N ALA A 197 -17.77 -4.61 -4.01
CA ALA A 197 -18.37 -4.83 -2.71
C ALA A 197 -19.88 -5.14 -2.81
N ARG A 198 -20.61 -4.33 -3.58
CA ARG A 198 -22.06 -4.53 -3.80
C ARG A 198 -22.36 -5.83 -4.54
N LEU A 199 -21.57 -6.13 -5.57
CA LEU A 199 -21.73 -7.35 -6.35
C LEU A 199 -21.51 -8.59 -5.48
N MET A 200 -20.42 -8.62 -4.72
CA MET A 200 -20.10 -9.72 -3.81
C MET A 200 -21.16 -9.88 -2.72
N ARG A 201 -21.65 -8.76 -2.16
CA ARG A 201 -22.70 -8.78 -1.17
C ARG A 201 -24.00 -9.36 -1.73
N ARG A 202 -24.33 -9.02 -2.97
CA ARG A 202 -25.58 -9.50 -3.60
C ARG A 202 -25.51 -10.97 -4.00
N PHE A 203 -24.37 -11.46 -4.51
CA PHE A 203 -24.29 -12.80 -5.12
C PHE A 203 -23.64 -13.86 -4.23
N MET A 204 -22.67 -13.48 -3.37
CA MET A 204 -21.89 -14.48 -2.64
C MET A 204 -22.16 -14.49 -1.13
N PHE A 205 -22.51 -13.35 -0.55
CA PHE A 205 -22.65 -13.22 0.90
C PHE A 205 -23.97 -12.53 1.25
N PRO A 206 -25.02 -13.30 1.57
CA PRO A 206 -26.27 -12.72 2.08
C PRO A 206 -26.01 -11.95 3.38
N VAL A 207 -26.85 -10.96 3.64
CA VAL A 207 -26.70 -10.06 4.79
C VAL A 207 -26.87 -10.84 6.08
N ASP A 208 -25.80 -10.96 6.88
CA ASP A 208 -25.94 -11.34 8.29
C ASP A 208 -26.45 -10.11 9.03
N GLU A 209 -27.69 -10.16 9.48
CA GLU A 209 -28.33 -9.15 10.33
C GLU A 209 -27.81 -9.23 11.77
N THR A 210 -26.51 -9.17 11.97
CA THR A 210 -26.00 -8.97 13.31
C THR A 210 -26.16 -7.49 13.66
N PRO A 211 -27.00 -7.15 14.65
CA PRO A 211 -27.18 -5.75 15.04
C PRO A 211 -25.82 -5.20 15.52
N PHE A 212 -25.42 -4.12 14.89
CA PHE A 212 -24.17 -3.46 15.20
C PHE A 212 -24.31 -2.65 16.50
N VAL A 213 -23.86 -3.22 17.60
CA VAL A 213 -23.66 -2.48 18.85
C VAL A 213 -22.18 -2.19 18.99
N MET A 214 -21.74 -1.02 18.53
CA MET A 214 -20.37 -0.57 18.75
C MET A 214 -20.30 0.18 20.08
N GLU A 215 -19.79 -0.47 21.11
CA GLU A 215 -19.38 0.25 22.30
C GLU A 215 -18.17 1.13 21.96
N LEU A 216 -18.35 2.44 22.11
CA LEU A 216 -17.25 3.38 21.89
C LEU A 216 -16.23 3.23 23.02
N PRO A 217 -14.99 2.84 22.72
CA PRO A 217 -13.96 2.71 23.74
C PRO A 217 -13.71 4.05 24.44
N PRO A 218 -13.39 4.06 25.74
CA PRO A 218 -13.08 5.28 26.45
C PRO A 218 -11.82 5.94 25.86
N TYR A 219 -11.80 7.27 25.79
CA TYR A 219 -10.58 8.00 25.46
C TYR A 219 -9.49 7.66 26.47
N ARG A 220 -8.36 7.22 25.95
CA ARG A 220 -7.12 7.04 26.72
C ARG A 220 -6.04 7.88 26.07
N LEU A 221 -5.25 8.57 26.87
CA LEU A 221 -4.02 9.17 26.37
C LEU A 221 -3.05 8.02 26.12
N PRO A 222 -2.63 7.81 24.88
CA PRO A 222 -1.69 6.73 24.57
C PRO A 222 -0.37 6.99 25.29
N THR A 223 0.14 5.97 25.95
CA THR A 223 1.46 6.02 26.58
C THR A 223 2.51 5.75 25.50
N TRP A 224 3.51 6.60 25.37
CA TRP A 224 4.58 6.46 24.39
C TRP A 224 5.17 5.05 24.32
N LYS A 225 5.38 4.44 25.50
CA LYS A 225 5.90 3.07 25.59
C LYS A 225 4.98 2.05 24.92
N THR A 226 3.68 2.13 25.14
CA THR A 226 2.68 1.23 24.54
C THR A 226 2.60 1.41 23.03
N THR A 227 2.51 2.66 22.57
CA THR A 227 2.43 2.98 21.14
C THR A 227 3.68 2.52 20.40
N LEU A 228 4.87 2.75 20.95
CA LEU A 228 6.13 2.28 20.35
C LEU A 228 6.21 0.74 20.34
N THR A 229 5.75 0.06 21.39
CA THR A 229 5.73 -1.41 21.42
C THR A 229 4.77 -1.95 20.35
N HIS A 230 3.56 -1.41 20.25
CA HIS A 230 2.59 -1.80 19.22
C HIS A 230 3.11 -1.54 17.81
N MET A 231 3.76 -0.38 17.60
CA MET A 231 4.41 -0.07 16.32
C MET A 231 5.47 -1.12 15.98
N TRP A 232 6.35 -1.44 16.92
CA TRP A 232 7.43 -2.42 16.71
C TRP A 232 6.88 -3.81 16.42
N ASP A 233 5.89 -4.27 17.18
CA ASP A 233 5.26 -5.57 16.98
C ASP A 233 4.60 -5.69 15.61
N LYS A 234 3.90 -4.65 15.15
CA LYS A 234 3.29 -4.60 13.82
C LYS A 234 4.37 -4.59 12.72
N CYS A 235 5.44 -3.82 12.91
CA CYS A 235 6.57 -3.77 11.99
C CYS A 235 7.31 -5.12 11.91
N ALA A 236 7.60 -5.75 13.05
CA ALA A 236 8.22 -7.07 13.09
C ALA A 236 7.35 -8.14 12.41
N GLN A 237 6.03 -8.09 12.60
CA GLN A 237 5.09 -8.98 11.91
C GLN A 237 5.11 -8.75 10.38
N TYR A 238 5.18 -7.48 9.96
CA TYR A 238 5.32 -7.13 8.55
C TYR A 238 6.58 -7.73 7.95
N LEU A 239 7.75 -7.50 8.57
CA LEU A 239 9.02 -8.01 8.09
C LEU A 239 9.06 -9.54 8.02
N ARG A 240 8.56 -10.22 9.06
CA ARG A 240 8.51 -11.69 9.07
C ARG A 240 7.63 -12.27 7.97
N LYS A 241 6.50 -11.63 7.67
CA LYS A 241 5.56 -12.12 6.65
C LYS A 241 5.97 -11.76 5.23
N MET A 242 6.41 -10.51 5.03
CA MET A 242 6.66 -9.97 3.71
C MET A 242 8.10 -10.13 3.27
N GLY A 243 9.09 -10.09 4.19
CA GLY A 243 10.50 -10.17 3.86
C GLY A 243 10.86 -11.43 3.08
N GLY A 244 10.42 -12.60 3.54
CA GLY A 244 10.67 -13.86 2.84
C GLY A 244 9.97 -13.94 1.48
N MET A 245 8.71 -13.49 1.39
CA MET A 245 7.95 -13.50 0.15
C MET A 245 8.55 -12.55 -0.89
N ILE A 246 8.94 -11.34 -0.47
CA ILE A 246 9.55 -10.34 -1.36
C ILE A 246 10.93 -10.81 -1.84
N LEU A 247 11.74 -11.43 -0.95
CA LEU A 247 13.03 -12.00 -1.33
C LEU A 247 12.87 -13.08 -2.41
N ILE A 248 11.94 -14.02 -2.23
CA ILE A 248 11.67 -15.06 -3.23
C ILE A 248 11.19 -14.41 -4.53
N ALA A 249 10.25 -13.47 -4.45
CA ALA A 249 9.74 -12.78 -5.64
C ALA A 249 10.83 -12.00 -6.37
N SER A 250 11.72 -11.29 -5.66
CA SER A 250 12.83 -10.56 -6.28
C SER A 250 13.83 -11.47 -6.97
N MET A 251 14.13 -12.63 -6.36
CA MET A 251 15.00 -13.64 -6.99
C MET A 251 14.36 -14.21 -8.26
N VAL A 252 13.05 -14.50 -8.25
CA VAL A 252 12.32 -15.00 -9.43
C VAL A 252 12.31 -13.97 -10.54
N VAL A 253 11.98 -12.72 -10.21
CA VAL A 253 11.97 -11.60 -11.17
C VAL A 253 13.38 -11.37 -11.74
N TRP A 254 14.40 -11.38 -10.89
CA TRP A 254 15.78 -11.26 -11.35
C TRP A 254 16.14 -12.39 -12.32
N PHE A 255 15.84 -13.66 -11.98
CA PHE A 255 16.10 -14.79 -12.86
C PHE A 255 15.40 -14.65 -14.21
N LEU A 256 14.13 -14.27 -14.22
CA LEU A 256 13.36 -14.06 -15.46
C LEU A 256 13.87 -12.87 -16.29
N SER A 257 14.44 -11.85 -15.64
CA SER A 257 15.03 -10.69 -16.30
C SER A 257 16.43 -10.96 -16.82
N TYR A 258 17.19 -11.82 -16.12
CA TYR A 258 18.58 -12.11 -16.44
C TYR A 258 18.73 -13.12 -17.59
N TYR A 259 17.86 -14.12 -17.69
CA TYR A 259 17.93 -15.18 -18.71
C TYR A 259 16.86 -14.99 -19.80
N PRO A 260 17.16 -15.39 -21.08
CA PRO A 260 18.47 -15.80 -21.64
C PRO A 260 19.38 -14.58 -21.84
N ARG A 261 20.68 -14.77 -21.55
CA ARG A 261 21.68 -13.71 -21.73
C ARG A 261 22.07 -13.66 -23.21
N SER A 262 21.81 -12.54 -23.87
CA SER A 262 22.37 -12.23 -25.19
C SER A 262 23.70 -11.50 -24.97
N GLU A 263 24.80 -12.07 -25.43
CA GLU A 263 26.14 -11.45 -25.31
C GLU A 263 26.34 -10.29 -26.28
N GLU A 264 25.48 -10.15 -27.28
CA GLU A 264 25.55 -9.11 -28.30
C GLU A 264 24.41 -8.10 -28.10
N GLY A 265 24.73 -7.00 -27.44
CA GLY A 265 23.81 -5.86 -27.33
C GLY A 265 23.85 -5.20 -25.95
N GLY A 266 23.64 -3.88 -25.92
CA GLY A 266 23.57 -3.13 -24.67
C GLY A 266 22.42 -3.57 -23.77
N THR A 267 22.39 -3.07 -22.52
CA THR A 267 21.43 -3.44 -21.49
C THR A 267 19.96 -3.44 -21.94
N ALA A 268 19.55 -2.53 -22.82
CA ALA A 268 18.20 -2.48 -23.38
C ALA A 268 17.81 -3.71 -24.20
N VAL A 269 18.70 -4.18 -25.08
CA VAL A 269 18.49 -5.38 -25.94
C VAL A 269 18.45 -6.66 -25.08
N HIS A 270 19.19 -6.67 -23.99
CA HIS A 270 19.19 -7.79 -23.04
C HIS A 270 17.81 -7.94 -22.36
N TYR A 271 17.19 -6.84 -21.93
CA TYR A 271 15.86 -6.89 -21.31
C TYR A 271 14.77 -7.32 -22.29
N GLU A 272 14.84 -6.89 -23.55
CA GLU A 272 13.87 -7.28 -24.58
C GLU A 272 13.90 -8.78 -24.88
N ASN A 273 15.08 -9.39 -24.89
CA ASN A 273 15.27 -10.81 -25.16
C ASN A 273 15.07 -11.73 -23.94
N SER A 274 15.01 -11.17 -22.74
CA SER A 274 14.80 -11.93 -21.51
C SER A 274 13.43 -12.61 -21.49
N TYR A 275 13.25 -13.63 -20.63
CA TYR A 275 11.94 -14.28 -20.43
C TYR A 275 10.88 -13.28 -20.02
N LEU A 276 11.24 -12.30 -19.17
CA LEU A 276 10.32 -11.25 -18.74
C LEU A 276 9.96 -10.33 -19.92
N GLY A 277 10.92 -9.96 -20.77
CA GLY A 277 10.69 -9.14 -21.95
C GLY A 277 9.78 -9.86 -22.97
N ARG A 278 10.01 -11.13 -23.24
CA ARG A 278 9.15 -11.95 -24.12
C ARG A 278 7.74 -12.09 -23.57
N LEU A 279 7.60 -12.27 -22.26
CA LEU A 279 6.29 -12.33 -21.61
C LEU A 279 5.60 -10.95 -21.67
N GLY A 280 6.34 -9.88 -21.48
CA GLY A 280 5.88 -8.51 -21.68
C GLY A 280 5.41 -8.24 -23.11
N GLN A 281 6.17 -8.66 -24.11
CA GLN A 281 5.79 -8.53 -25.54
C GLN A 281 4.55 -9.35 -25.88
N SER A 282 4.40 -10.55 -25.35
CA SER A 282 3.22 -11.39 -25.57
C SER A 282 1.95 -10.85 -24.91
N LEU A 283 2.09 -10.20 -23.74
CA LEU A 283 1.00 -9.56 -23.01
C LEU A 283 0.76 -8.10 -23.42
N SER A 284 1.73 -7.49 -24.08
CA SER A 284 1.69 -6.08 -24.45
C SER A 284 0.79 -5.87 -25.66
N LEU A 285 -0.25 -5.09 -25.46
CA LEU A 285 -1.03 -4.42 -26.51
C LEU A 285 -0.18 -3.42 -27.33
N ILE A 286 1.12 -3.26 -27.04
CA ILE A 286 2.05 -2.34 -27.73
C ILE A 286 2.20 -2.73 -29.20
N HIS A 287 2.08 -3.99 -29.57
CA HIS A 287 2.03 -4.41 -30.97
C HIS A 287 0.79 -3.88 -31.74
N ILE A 288 -0.23 -3.39 -31.03
CA ILE A 288 -1.41 -2.77 -31.66
C ILE A 288 -1.21 -1.24 -31.81
N SER A 289 -0.31 -0.65 -31.03
CA SER A 289 -0.12 0.81 -30.98
C SER A 289 1.18 1.29 -31.62
N GLU A 290 1.93 0.44 -32.33
CA GLU A 290 3.02 0.90 -33.19
C GLU A 290 2.49 1.16 -34.62
N PRO A 291 1.96 2.38 -34.91
CA PRO A 291 1.74 2.79 -36.27
C PRO A 291 3.09 3.20 -36.82
N THR A 292 3.68 2.30 -37.61
CA THR A 292 4.56 2.70 -38.72
C THR A 292 5.62 3.76 -38.41
N ARG A 293 6.70 3.41 -37.72
CA ARG A 293 8.00 3.98 -38.05
C ARG A 293 8.63 3.16 -39.18
N LEU A 294 8.02 3.19 -40.34
CA LEU A 294 8.62 2.86 -41.62
C LEU A 294 8.25 3.98 -42.60
N ARG A 295 9.01 5.04 -42.60
CA ARG A 295 9.54 5.76 -43.77
C ARG A 295 10.18 7.06 -43.33
#